data_22d16935dc560068a33f64b32f6123c2
#
_entry.id   22d16935dc560068a33f64b32f6123c2
#
_cell.length_a   1.000
_cell.length_b   1.000
_cell.length_c   1.000
_cell.angle_alpha   90.00
_cell.angle_beta   90.00
_cell.angle_gamma   90.00
#
_symmetry.space_group_name_H-M   'P 1'
#
loop_
_entity.id
_entity.type
_entity.pdbx_description
1 polymer ?
#
loop_
_entity_poly.entity_id
_entity_poly.type
_entity_poly.pdbx_seq_one_letter_code
_entity_poly.pdbx_strand_id
1 'polypeptide(L)'
;MVSGGPYGLEDIIGMAGFGRALLLLAVVPLFWSLPTALMVGELASAIPDEGGFYVWVKRGLGSFWGFQEGWLSLAASIFDMAIYPTTFTLYLGRVFPQFTAGHRGFALKLAIVLTATLWNLRGAVPVGRGSVRLMVVSLSPFLVLLGVALWRILHGGLHLQSAAPGPRDLAGALSITLWNYMGWDNASTIAQEVENPQRNYPRAMFFSALAVMLVYMLPLVAVWAVGIPAARFSTGAWADAASLLAGSWLALAVVLAGSLDGLGTFNALTLTLTRLPYAMAEDGLLPRILRRRNARGVPWVSVLVCATCWALALTLTFERLISIDLVLYGAALLLEFAALIALRVREPNLHRPFRIPGGLVASIVCGIGPAALILFALYNARDEHVGPLPALFFAFLIAATGPLIYLGVRLVQRSQD
;
A
#
# COMPACT_ATOMS: atom_id res chain seq x y z
N MET A 1 -6.42 -1.49 -3.45
CA MET A 1 -5.87 -0.58 -2.44
C MET A 1 -4.80 -1.23 -1.56
N VAL A 2 -4.81 -2.53 -1.38
CA VAL A 2 -3.65 -3.25 -0.82
C VAL A 2 -2.61 -3.33 -1.91
N SER A 3 -1.37 -3.03 -1.57
CA SER A 3 -0.30 -2.75 -2.52
C SER A 3 0.00 -3.91 -3.48
N GLY A 4 0.37 -3.55 -4.70
CA GLY A 4 1.10 -4.39 -5.65
C GLY A 4 0.37 -5.52 -6.36
N GLY A 5 -0.80 -5.98 -5.92
CA GLY A 5 -1.40 -7.19 -6.50
C GLY A 5 -0.41 -8.36 -6.50
N PRO A 6 -0.45 -9.30 -7.46
CA PRO A 6 0.58 -10.33 -7.62
C PRO A 6 1.90 -9.76 -8.18
N TYR A 7 1.90 -8.55 -8.68
CA TYR A 7 3.07 -7.84 -9.19
C TYR A 7 3.91 -7.29 -8.03
N GLY A 8 5.23 -7.49 -8.06
CA GLY A 8 6.15 -7.16 -6.99
C GLY A 8 6.41 -8.29 -5.98
N LEU A 9 5.77 -9.46 -6.14
CA LEU A 9 6.05 -10.65 -5.33
C LEU A 9 7.29 -11.43 -5.79
N GLU A 10 7.76 -11.17 -7.01
CA GLU A 10 8.85 -11.89 -7.65
C GLU A 10 10.14 -11.82 -6.85
N ASP A 11 10.44 -10.65 -6.29
CA ASP A 11 11.66 -10.43 -5.52
C ASP A 11 11.65 -11.26 -4.22
N ILE A 12 10.46 -11.50 -3.62
CA ILE A 12 10.33 -12.39 -2.46
C ILE A 12 10.77 -13.81 -2.80
N ILE A 13 10.40 -14.28 -4.01
CA ILE A 13 10.81 -15.61 -4.50
C ILE A 13 12.31 -15.65 -4.75
N GLY A 14 12.87 -14.64 -5.40
CA GLY A 14 14.31 -14.53 -5.70
C GLY A 14 15.16 -14.51 -4.43
N MET A 15 14.73 -13.72 -3.42
CA MET A 15 15.44 -13.54 -2.14
C MET A 15 15.29 -14.73 -1.21
N ALA A 16 14.09 -15.33 -1.08
CA ALA A 16 13.79 -16.35 -0.08
C ALA A 16 13.67 -17.78 -0.63
N GLY A 17 13.39 -17.92 -1.93
CA GLY A 17 12.97 -19.18 -2.57
C GLY A 17 11.48 -19.47 -2.31
N PHE A 18 10.87 -20.35 -3.13
CA PHE A 18 9.42 -20.59 -3.09
C PHE A 18 8.86 -20.99 -1.72
N GLY A 19 9.47 -21.97 -1.06
CA GLY A 19 8.93 -22.47 0.21
C GLY A 19 8.88 -21.40 1.30
N ARG A 20 9.92 -20.58 1.42
CA ARG A 20 9.95 -19.47 2.41
C ARG A 20 9.11 -18.29 1.97
N ALA A 21 9.05 -17.98 0.66
CA ALA A 21 8.16 -16.96 0.11
C ALA A 21 6.69 -17.30 0.44
N LEU A 22 6.27 -18.55 0.21
CA LEU A 22 4.92 -19.00 0.57
C LEU A 22 4.67 -18.97 2.09
N LEU A 23 5.68 -19.33 2.89
CA LEU A 23 5.59 -19.23 4.35
C LEU A 23 5.39 -17.76 4.80
N LEU A 24 6.17 -16.82 4.26
CA LEU A 24 6.03 -15.39 4.55
C LEU A 24 4.64 -14.90 4.14
N LEU A 25 4.18 -15.23 2.92
CA LEU A 25 2.86 -14.83 2.42
C LEU A 25 1.69 -15.45 3.20
N ALA A 26 1.88 -16.60 3.86
CA ALA A 26 0.86 -17.21 4.70
C ALA A 26 0.89 -16.69 6.14
N VAL A 27 2.07 -16.42 6.69
CA VAL A 27 2.25 -16.09 8.11
C VAL A 27 2.12 -14.59 8.37
N VAL A 28 2.73 -13.75 7.52
CA VAL A 28 2.70 -12.29 7.69
C VAL A 28 1.27 -11.74 7.79
N PRO A 29 0.30 -12.16 6.95
CA PRO A 29 -1.08 -11.66 7.07
C PRO A 29 -1.74 -11.93 8.42
N LEU A 30 -1.36 -13.00 9.13
CA LEU A 30 -1.93 -13.32 10.44
C LEU A 30 -1.50 -12.30 11.51
N PHE A 31 -0.29 -11.75 11.38
CA PHE A 31 0.27 -10.81 12.34
C PHE A 31 0.24 -9.35 11.86
N TRP A 32 -0.06 -9.11 10.59
CA TRP A 32 -0.11 -7.78 9.97
C TRP A 32 -1.48 -7.44 9.42
N SER A 33 -1.91 -8.14 8.36
CA SER A 33 -3.13 -7.80 7.63
C SER A 33 -4.40 -8.04 8.44
N LEU A 34 -4.51 -9.18 9.11
CA LEU A 34 -5.70 -9.51 9.90
C LEU A 34 -5.89 -8.55 11.07
N PRO A 35 -4.87 -8.28 11.91
CA PRO A 35 -4.98 -7.27 12.95
C PRO A 35 -5.37 -5.89 12.43
N THR A 36 -4.71 -5.42 11.35
CA THR A 36 -5.00 -4.11 10.74
C THR A 36 -6.41 -4.07 10.16
N ALA A 37 -6.82 -5.09 9.42
CA ALA A 37 -8.17 -5.19 8.87
C ALA A 37 -9.27 -5.21 9.96
N LEU A 38 -9.01 -5.88 11.08
CA LEU A 38 -9.92 -5.87 12.24
C LEU A 38 -10.00 -4.48 12.89
N MET A 39 -8.86 -3.80 13.08
CA MET A 39 -8.81 -2.43 13.59
C MET A 39 -9.58 -1.48 12.67
N VAL A 40 -9.28 -1.48 11.38
CA VAL A 40 -9.96 -0.64 10.38
C VAL A 40 -11.45 -0.96 10.34
N GLY A 41 -11.82 -2.25 10.36
CA GLY A 41 -13.21 -2.69 10.38
C GLY A 41 -13.99 -2.12 11.58
N GLU A 42 -13.39 -2.10 12.78
CA GLU A 42 -14.02 -1.54 13.97
C GLU A 42 -14.09 -0.02 13.89
N LEU A 43 -12.97 0.66 13.63
CA LEU A 43 -12.90 2.11 13.67
C LEU A 43 -13.66 2.77 12.52
N ALA A 44 -13.55 2.26 11.28
CA ALA A 44 -14.29 2.80 10.14
C ALA A 44 -15.80 2.56 10.24
N SER A 45 -16.23 1.47 10.90
CA SER A 45 -17.67 1.25 11.13
C SER A 45 -18.22 2.11 12.27
N ALA A 46 -17.39 2.45 13.26
CA ALA A 46 -17.80 3.26 14.42
C ALA A 46 -17.69 4.77 14.16
N ILE A 47 -16.70 5.20 13.39
CA ILE A 47 -16.38 6.60 13.09
C ILE A 47 -16.13 6.72 11.58
N PRO A 48 -17.21 6.72 10.77
CA PRO A 48 -17.11 6.77 9.30
C PRO A 48 -16.93 8.20 8.77
N ASP A 49 -16.01 8.97 9.34
CA ASP A 49 -15.77 10.36 8.98
C ASP A 49 -14.71 10.49 7.86
N GLU A 50 -14.79 11.54 7.04
CA GLU A 50 -13.79 11.87 6.03
C GLU A 50 -12.44 12.15 6.69
N GLY A 51 -11.38 11.53 6.19
CA GLY A 51 -10.06 11.54 6.80
C GLY A 51 -9.73 10.30 7.64
N GLY A 52 -10.70 9.42 7.92
CA GLY A 52 -10.54 8.07 8.49
C GLY A 52 -9.59 8.00 9.67
N PHE A 53 -8.43 7.35 9.47
CA PHE A 53 -7.41 7.11 10.51
C PHE A 53 -6.94 8.40 11.20
N TYR A 54 -6.79 9.50 10.48
CA TYR A 54 -6.49 10.81 11.08
C TYR A 54 -7.54 11.22 12.12
N VAL A 55 -8.83 11.06 11.79
CA VAL A 55 -9.93 11.42 12.71
C VAL A 55 -9.96 10.50 13.91
N TRP A 56 -9.68 9.20 13.74
CA TRP A 56 -9.63 8.24 14.86
C TRP A 56 -8.53 8.58 15.85
N VAL A 57 -7.31 8.87 15.35
CA VAL A 57 -6.18 9.26 16.21
C VAL A 57 -6.44 10.60 16.88
N LYS A 58 -6.97 11.58 16.16
CA LYS A 58 -7.35 12.87 16.73
C LYS A 58 -8.38 12.71 17.86
N ARG A 59 -9.42 11.88 17.68
CA ARG A 59 -10.46 11.63 18.68
C ARG A 59 -9.94 10.85 19.89
N GLY A 60 -9.14 9.82 19.64
CA GLY A 60 -8.61 8.95 20.69
C GLY A 60 -7.47 9.55 21.49
N LEU A 61 -6.52 10.24 20.84
CA LEU A 61 -5.26 10.70 21.43
C LEU A 61 -5.13 12.23 21.49
N GLY A 62 -6.00 12.97 20.80
CA GLY A 62 -5.99 14.43 20.76
C GLY A 62 -5.37 15.01 19.50
N SER A 63 -5.56 16.34 19.31
CA SER A 63 -5.23 17.03 18.05
C SER A 63 -3.75 16.98 17.65
N PHE A 64 -2.83 16.95 18.62
CA PHE A 64 -1.40 16.82 18.33
C PHE A 64 -1.08 15.48 17.67
N TRP A 65 -1.53 14.38 18.27
CA TRP A 65 -1.28 13.04 17.75
C TRP A 65 -2.04 12.77 16.45
N GLY A 66 -3.27 13.31 16.30
CA GLY A 66 -3.98 13.29 15.03
C GLY A 66 -3.20 14.00 13.94
N PHE A 67 -2.65 15.21 14.22
CA PHE A 67 -1.81 15.89 13.25
C PHE A 67 -0.56 15.07 12.90
N GLN A 68 0.09 14.49 13.90
CA GLN A 68 1.32 13.71 13.70
C GLN A 68 1.06 12.46 12.85
N GLU A 69 -0.06 11.77 13.09
CA GLU A 69 -0.50 10.65 12.26
C GLU A 69 -0.73 11.08 10.80
N GLY A 70 -1.56 12.12 10.58
CA GLY A 70 -1.83 12.64 9.24
C GLY A 70 -0.55 13.11 8.52
N TRP A 71 0.38 13.72 9.24
CA TRP A 71 1.68 14.14 8.70
C TRP A 71 2.55 12.96 8.29
N LEU A 72 2.66 11.92 9.13
CA LEU A 72 3.40 10.70 8.83
C LEU A 72 2.82 9.98 7.61
N SER A 73 1.49 9.86 7.54
CA SER A 73 0.79 9.23 6.42
C SER A 73 0.95 10.02 5.12
N LEU A 74 0.89 11.36 5.16
CA LEU A 74 1.19 12.20 3.99
C LEU A 74 2.64 12.04 3.53
N ALA A 75 3.58 12.01 4.48
CA ALA A 75 5.00 11.82 4.18
C ALA A 75 5.28 10.42 3.61
N ALA A 76 4.72 9.36 4.20
CA ALA A 76 4.78 8.00 3.69
C ALA A 76 4.24 7.93 2.26
N SER A 77 3.10 8.58 2.00
CA SER A 77 2.50 8.58 0.67
C SER A 77 3.40 9.16 -0.44
N ILE A 78 4.38 10.01 -0.10
CA ILE A 78 5.33 10.54 -1.10
C ILE A 78 6.15 9.39 -1.70
N PHE A 79 6.53 8.44 -0.88
CA PHE A 79 7.36 7.30 -1.27
C PHE A 79 6.50 6.17 -1.84
N ASP A 80 5.42 5.78 -1.15
CA ASP A 80 4.49 4.74 -1.61
C ASP A 80 3.95 5.05 -3.01
N MET A 81 3.45 6.25 -3.24
CA MET A 81 2.87 6.63 -4.52
C MET A 81 3.89 6.68 -5.67
N ALA A 82 5.17 6.86 -5.40
CA ALA A 82 6.21 6.79 -6.43
C ALA A 82 6.58 5.35 -6.83
N ILE A 83 6.21 4.36 -6.01
CA ILE A 83 6.45 2.94 -6.29
C ILE A 83 5.66 2.51 -7.53
N TYR A 84 4.39 2.88 -7.66
CA TYR A 84 3.50 2.40 -8.74
C TYR A 84 3.92 2.86 -10.14
N PRO A 85 4.26 4.14 -10.40
CA PRO A 85 4.86 4.55 -11.66
C PRO A 85 6.22 3.89 -11.92
N THR A 86 6.98 3.60 -10.86
CA THR A 86 8.25 2.88 -10.98
C THR A 86 8.02 1.44 -11.40
N THR A 87 7.10 0.72 -10.77
CA THR A 87 6.70 -0.65 -11.14
C THR A 87 6.17 -0.69 -12.57
N PHE A 88 5.32 0.26 -12.97
CA PHE A 88 4.87 0.40 -14.36
C PHE A 88 6.04 0.40 -15.34
N THR A 89 7.05 1.24 -15.10
CA THR A 89 8.21 1.35 -15.99
C THR A 89 9.10 0.12 -15.96
N LEU A 90 9.23 -0.54 -14.81
CA LEU A 90 10.00 -1.79 -14.68
C LEU A 90 9.39 -2.92 -15.50
N TYR A 91 8.05 -3.11 -15.42
CA TYR A 91 7.36 -4.11 -16.23
C TYR A 91 7.41 -3.78 -17.71
N LEU A 92 7.06 -2.55 -18.09
CA LEU A 92 7.09 -2.14 -19.50
C LEU A 92 8.49 -2.28 -20.11
N GLY A 93 9.53 -2.03 -19.31
CA GLY A 93 10.94 -2.13 -19.71
C GLY A 93 11.38 -3.55 -20.07
N ARG A 94 10.68 -4.59 -19.60
CA ARG A 94 10.99 -5.98 -20.00
C ARG A 94 10.76 -6.23 -21.49
N VAL A 95 9.83 -5.53 -22.10
CA VAL A 95 9.51 -5.69 -23.54
C VAL A 95 9.92 -4.46 -24.36
N PHE A 96 9.83 -3.27 -23.75
CA PHE A 96 10.08 -2.00 -24.44
C PHE A 96 11.12 -1.14 -23.71
N PRO A 97 12.39 -1.62 -23.56
CA PRO A 97 13.42 -0.92 -22.79
C PRO A 97 13.73 0.48 -23.34
N GLN A 98 13.56 0.71 -24.65
CA GLN A 98 13.78 2.00 -25.29
C GLN A 98 12.85 3.13 -24.81
N PHE A 99 11.69 2.80 -24.22
CA PHE A 99 10.73 3.77 -23.70
C PHE A 99 10.87 4.01 -22.19
N THR A 100 11.61 3.15 -21.48
CA THR A 100 11.65 3.15 -20.01
C THR A 100 12.99 3.58 -19.44
N ALA A 101 14.02 3.76 -20.28
CA ALA A 101 15.35 4.18 -19.86
C ALA A 101 15.49 5.72 -19.80
N GLY A 102 16.31 6.20 -18.85
CA GLY A 102 16.72 7.60 -18.73
C GLY A 102 15.55 8.60 -18.67
N HIS A 103 15.67 9.69 -19.41
CA HIS A 103 14.63 10.75 -19.42
C HIS A 103 13.26 10.29 -19.91
N ARG A 104 13.21 9.30 -20.80
CA ARG A 104 11.95 8.74 -21.29
C ARG A 104 11.20 7.99 -20.18
N GLY A 105 11.94 7.21 -19.39
CA GLY A 105 11.37 6.52 -18.22
C GLY A 105 10.81 7.50 -17.18
N PHE A 106 11.54 8.58 -16.89
CA PHE A 106 11.05 9.64 -16.01
C PHE A 106 9.80 10.33 -16.58
N ALA A 107 9.80 10.70 -17.84
CA ALA A 107 8.64 11.31 -18.49
C ALA A 107 7.41 10.38 -18.47
N LEU A 108 7.63 9.06 -18.64
CA LEU A 108 6.56 8.07 -18.56
C LEU A 108 5.98 7.98 -17.14
N LYS A 109 6.84 7.92 -16.11
CA LYS A 109 6.39 7.96 -14.71
C LYS A 109 5.55 9.23 -14.42
N LEU A 110 6.03 10.38 -14.88
CA LEU A 110 5.29 11.64 -14.73
C LEU A 110 3.95 11.64 -15.48
N ALA A 111 3.90 11.05 -16.67
CA ALA A 111 2.65 10.91 -17.44
C ALA A 111 1.61 10.05 -16.70
N ILE A 112 2.03 9.02 -15.96
CA ILE A 112 1.15 8.21 -15.11
C ILE A 112 0.57 9.05 -13.98
N VAL A 113 1.42 9.81 -13.27
CA VAL A 113 0.97 10.73 -12.21
C VAL A 113 -0.04 11.72 -12.76
N LEU A 114 0.24 12.36 -13.89
CA LEU A 114 -0.67 13.32 -14.53
C LEU A 114 -1.99 12.67 -14.96
N THR A 115 -1.94 11.49 -15.57
CA THR A 115 -3.14 10.77 -16.04
C THR A 115 -4.07 10.43 -14.87
N ALA A 116 -3.54 9.87 -13.80
CA ALA A 116 -4.33 9.53 -12.61
C ALA A 116 -4.84 10.79 -11.90
N THR A 117 -4.02 11.85 -11.84
CA THR A 117 -4.44 13.15 -11.30
C THR A 117 -5.65 13.69 -12.05
N LEU A 118 -5.57 13.78 -13.38
CA LEU A 118 -6.67 14.25 -14.23
C LEU A 118 -7.91 13.35 -14.13
N TRP A 119 -7.69 12.04 -13.96
CA TRP A 119 -8.80 11.10 -13.76
C TRP A 119 -9.50 11.34 -12.42
N ASN A 120 -8.72 11.54 -11.34
CA ASN A 120 -9.27 11.80 -10.00
C ASN A 120 -10.08 13.11 -9.92
N LEU A 121 -9.76 14.12 -10.72
CA LEU A 121 -10.56 15.36 -10.79
C LEU A 121 -12.00 15.15 -11.32
N ARG A 122 -12.30 13.92 -11.85
CA ARG A 122 -13.65 13.54 -12.31
C ARG A 122 -14.56 13.01 -11.22
N GLY A 123 -14.02 12.77 -10.01
CA GLY A 123 -14.78 12.32 -8.83
C GLY A 123 -14.63 10.82 -8.52
N ALA A 124 -15.15 10.41 -7.36
CA ALA A 124 -14.94 9.07 -6.81
C ALA A 124 -15.55 7.94 -7.67
N VAL A 125 -16.78 8.14 -8.17
CA VAL A 125 -17.48 7.08 -8.94
C VAL A 125 -16.73 6.68 -10.23
N PRO A 126 -16.28 7.61 -11.10
CA PRO A 126 -15.47 7.27 -12.27
C PRO A 126 -14.13 6.63 -11.90
N VAL A 127 -13.49 7.09 -10.82
CA VAL A 127 -12.22 6.54 -10.32
C VAL A 127 -12.41 5.11 -9.83
N GLY A 128 -13.40 4.87 -8.97
CA GLY A 128 -13.70 3.56 -8.42
C GLY A 128 -14.04 2.53 -9.51
N ARG A 129 -14.95 2.87 -10.43
CA ARG A 129 -15.30 1.98 -11.56
C ARG A 129 -14.11 1.69 -12.47
N GLY A 130 -13.26 2.70 -12.72
CA GLY A 130 -12.04 2.55 -13.52
C GLY A 130 -11.02 1.65 -12.85
N SER A 131 -10.75 1.85 -11.56
CA SER A 131 -9.80 1.05 -10.80
C SER A 131 -10.23 -0.42 -10.70
N VAL A 132 -11.52 -0.71 -10.52
CA VAL A 132 -12.05 -2.09 -10.55
C VAL A 132 -11.82 -2.74 -11.93
N ARG A 133 -12.08 -2.01 -13.03
CA ARG A 133 -11.85 -2.55 -14.38
C ARG A 133 -10.36 -2.83 -14.61
N LEU A 134 -9.49 -1.91 -14.20
CA LEU A 134 -8.03 -2.10 -14.32
C LEU A 134 -7.58 -3.31 -13.49
N MET A 135 -8.07 -3.49 -12.27
CA MET A 135 -7.79 -4.66 -11.43
C MET A 135 -8.21 -5.97 -12.11
N VAL A 136 -9.41 -6.05 -12.71
CA VAL A 136 -9.87 -7.24 -13.42
C VAL A 136 -8.95 -7.54 -14.62
N VAL A 137 -8.55 -6.51 -15.36
CA VAL A 137 -7.61 -6.66 -16.49
C VAL A 137 -6.24 -7.09 -16.00
N SER A 138 -5.72 -6.50 -14.91
CA SER A 138 -4.39 -6.84 -14.37
C SER A 138 -4.31 -8.27 -13.84
N LEU A 139 -5.39 -8.80 -13.28
CA LEU A 139 -5.44 -10.17 -12.77
C LEU A 139 -5.70 -11.22 -13.87
N SER A 140 -6.27 -10.83 -15.01
CA SER A 140 -6.68 -11.79 -16.05
C SER A 140 -5.54 -12.66 -16.61
N PRO A 141 -4.29 -12.20 -16.83
CA PRO A 141 -3.21 -13.07 -17.30
C PRO A 141 -2.81 -14.13 -16.27
N PHE A 142 -2.99 -13.84 -14.97
CA PHE A 142 -2.73 -14.84 -13.92
C PHE A 142 -3.75 -15.98 -13.94
N LEU A 143 -5.01 -15.72 -14.30
CA LEU A 143 -5.99 -16.79 -14.48
C LEU A 143 -5.57 -17.73 -15.61
N VAL A 144 -5.06 -17.17 -16.70
CA VAL A 144 -4.51 -17.96 -17.81
C VAL A 144 -3.28 -18.74 -17.35
N LEU A 145 -2.35 -18.08 -16.64
CA LEU A 145 -1.14 -18.71 -16.11
C LEU A 145 -1.50 -19.90 -15.20
N LEU A 146 -2.46 -19.72 -14.30
CA LEU A 146 -2.97 -20.78 -13.43
C LEU A 146 -3.58 -21.92 -14.24
N GLY A 147 -4.39 -21.63 -15.25
CA GLY A 147 -4.99 -22.64 -16.13
C GLY A 147 -3.94 -23.45 -16.89
N VAL A 148 -2.93 -22.79 -17.45
CA VAL A 148 -1.81 -23.46 -18.16
C VAL A 148 -0.97 -24.28 -17.19
N ALA A 149 -0.65 -23.76 -16.01
CA ALA A 149 0.09 -24.50 -15.00
C ALA A 149 -0.67 -25.76 -14.55
N LEU A 150 -1.97 -25.63 -14.28
CA LEU A 150 -2.84 -26.77 -13.94
C LEU A 150 -2.86 -27.82 -15.05
N TRP A 151 -3.02 -27.39 -16.31
CA TRP A 151 -2.97 -28.29 -17.45
C TRP A 151 -1.65 -29.07 -17.54
N ARG A 152 -0.51 -28.37 -17.35
CA ARG A 152 0.82 -29.02 -17.32
C ARG A 152 0.98 -30.01 -16.19
N ILE A 153 0.49 -29.70 -14.99
CA ILE A 153 0.53 -30.58 -13.82
C ILE A 153 -0.28 -31.86 -14.10
N LEU A 154 -1.47 -31.71 -14.68
CA LEU A 154 -2.35 -32.87 -14.97
C LEU A 154 -1.77 -33.83 -16.04
N HIS A 155 -0.98 -33.31 -17.00
CA HIS A 155 -0.43 -34.11 -18.10
C HIS A 155 1.07 -34.47 -17.93
N GLY A 156 1.83 -33.69 -17.16
CA GLY A 156 3.26 -33.87 -16.97
C GLY A 156 3.69 -34.19 -15.54
N GLY A 157 2.77 -34.13 -14.59
CA GLY A 157 3.06 -34.31 -13.16
C GLY A 157 3.62 -33.06 -12.46
N LEU A 158 3.88 -33.19 -11.18
CA LEU A 158 4.49 -32.17 -10.32
C LEU A 158 6.02 -32.19 -10.46
N HIS A 159 6.60 -31.01 -10.72
CA HIS A 159 8.04 -30.81 -10.88
C HIS A 159 8.59 -29.83 -9.83
N LEU A 160 8.32 -30.09 -8.55
CA LEU A 160 8.82 -29.24 -7.46
C LEU A 160 10.35 -29.22 -7.46
N GLN A 161 10.93 -28.04 -7.67
CA GLN A 161 12.38 -27.89 -7.52
C GLN A 161 12.74 -27.71 -6.06
N SER A 162 13.79 -28.45 -5.63
CA SER A 162 14.42 -28.23 -4.34
C SER A 162 14.99 -26.82 -4.23
N ALA A 163 14.99 -26.30 -3.01
CA ALA A 163 15.58 -24.99 -2.74
C ALA A 163 17.07 -25.01 -3.09
N ALA A 164 17.49 -24.15 -4.01
CA ALA A 164 18.91 -23.98 -4.31
C ALA A 164 19.67 -23.52 -3.05
N PRO A 165 20.86 -24.09 -2.75
CA PRO A 165 21.72 -23.58 -1.71
C PRO A 165 22.28 -22.21 -2.13
N GLY A 166 22.20 -21.21 -1.26
CA GLY A 166 22.76 -19.86 -1.51
C GLY A 166 22.42 -18.90 -0.38
N PRO A 167 23.14 -17.79 -0.27
CA PRO A 167 22.80 -16.71 0.64
C PRO A 167 21.39 -16.21 0.31
N ARG A 168 20.59 -15.95 1.35
CA ARG A 168 19.19 -15.54 1.21
C ARG A 168 18.97 -14.30 2.03
N ASP A 169 18.35 -13.32 1.40
CA ASP A 169 17.91 -12.10 2.06
C ASP A 169 16.46 -12.26 2.56
N LEU A 170 16.33 -12.86 3.75
CA LEU A 170 15.01 -13.01 4.38
C LEU A 170 14.47 -11.67 4.91
N ALA A 171 15.35 -10.74 5.24
CA ALA A 171 14.95 -9.43 5.74
C ALA A 171 14.35 -8.58 4.62
N GLY A 172 15.02 -8.51 3.46
CA GLY A 172 14.47 -7.88 2.27
C GLY A 172 13.17 -8.54 1.81
N ALA A 173 13.13 -9.88 1.77
CA ALA A 173 11.90 -10.61 1.43
C ALA A 173 10.74 -10.30 2.38
N LEU A 174 10.99 -10.17 3.70
CA LEU A 174 9.97 -9.79 4.67
C LEU A 174 9.53 -8.33 4.47
N SER A 175 10.45 -7.40 4.22
CA SER A 175 10.11 -5.99 3.97
C SER A 175 9.21 -5.84 2.74
N ILE A 176 9.52 -6.53 1.64
CA ILE A 176 8.67 -6.54 0.44
C ILE A 176 7.33 -7.22 0.73
N THR A 177 7.31 -8.29 1.54
CA THR A 177 6.06 -8.94 1.95
C THR A 177 5.18 -7.99 2.77
N LEU A 178 5.77 -7.26 3.74
CA LEU A 178 5.05 -6.28 4.55
C LEU A 178 4.45 -5.18 3.67
N TRP A 179 5.25 -4.60 2.76
CA TRP A 179 4.77 -3.59 1.82
C TRP A 179 3.59 -4.11 0.97
N ASN A 180 3.67 -5.34 0.43
CA ASN A 180 2.57 -5.94 -0.33
C ASN A 180 1.27 -6.12 0.48
N TYR A 181 1.36 -6.19 1.80
CA TYR A 181 0.22 -6.30 2.71
C TYR A 181 -0.16 -4.99 3.42
N MET A 182 0.37 -3.83 3.00
CA MET A 182 0.04 -2.50 3.54
C MET A 182 -1.20 -1.89 2.87
N GLY A 183 -1.72 -0.79 3.46
CA GLY A 183 -2.75 0.05 2.86
C GLY A 183 -4.19 -0.36 3.17
N TRP A 184 -4.43 -1.18 4.19
CA TRP A 184 -5.79 -1.55 4.64
C TRP A 184 -6.59 -0.36 5.16
N ASP A 185 -5.93 0.58 5.78
CA ASP A 185 -6.45 1.81 6.40
C ASP A 185 -6.82 2.88 5.37
N ASN A 186 -6.11 2.93 4.24
CA ASN A 186 -6.28 3.98 3.21
C ASN A 186 -7.73 4.15 2.74
N ALA A 187 -8.50 3.07 2.66
CA ALA A 187 -9.92 3.14 2.28
C ALA A 187 -10.78 3.91 3.28
N SER A 188 -10.34 4.06 4.53
CA SER A 188 -11.10 4.73 5.58
C SER A 188 -11.25 6.23 5.36
N THR A 189 -10.31 6.85 4.63
CA THR A 189 -10.32 8.30 4.37
C THR A 189 -11.48 8.78 3.52
N ILE A 190 -12.13 7.86 2.77
CA ILE A 190 -13.31 8.12 1.93
C ILE A 190 -14.59 7.54 2.54
N ALA A 191 -14.64 7.30 3.85
CA ALA A 191 -15.75 6.60 4.50
C ALA A 191 -17.11 7.27 4.24
N GLN A 192 -17.16 8.59 4.13
CA GLN A 192 -18.38 9.33 3.80
C GLN A 192 -18.86 9.13 2.35
N GLU A 193 -18.00 8.67 1.45
CA GLU A 193 -18.34 8.38 0.05
C GLU A 193 -18.81 6.92 -0.13
N VAL A 194 -18.79 6.10 0.95
CA VAL A 194 -19.17 4.68 0.93
C VAL A 194 -20.60 4.50 1.42
N GLU A 195 -21.42 3.79 0.65
CA GLU A 195 -22.78 3.43 1.07
C GLU A 195 -22.75 2.45 2.25
N ASN A 196 -23.57 2.72 3.29
CA ASN A 196 -23.69 1.87 4.49
C ASN A 196 -22.32 1.46 5.08
N PRO A 197 -21.43 2.42 5.43
CA PRO A 197 -20.05 2.13 5.83
C PRO A 197 -19.97 1.19 7.03
N GLN A 198 -20.91 1.28 7.99
CA GLN A 198 -20.98 0.43 9.19
C GLN A 198 -21.04 -1.07 8.86
N ARG A 199 -21.66 -1.43 7.74
CA ARG A 199 -21.82 -2.83 7.32
C ARG A 199 -20.77 -3.23 6.28
N ASN A 200 -20.41 -2.30 5.39
CA ASN A 200 -19.58 -2.60 4.23
C ASN A 200 -18.11 -2.68 4.59
N TYR A 201 -17.59 -1.83 5.52
CA TYR A 201 -16.17 -1.90 5.92
C TYR A 201 -15.77 -3.25 6.51
N PRO A 202 -16.42 -3.78 7.57
CA PRO A 202 -16.01 -5.05 8.15
C PRO A 202 -16.02 -6.20 7.14
N ARG A 203 -17.05 -6.23 6.27
CA ARG A 203 -17.18 -7.26 5.22
C ARG A 203 -16.09 -7.12 4.17
N ALA A 204 -15.87 -5.89 3.66
CA ALA A 204 -14.85 -5.62 2.67
C ALA A 204 -13.46 -5.99 3.19
N MET A 205 -13.13 -5.62 4.43
CA MET A 205 -11.84 -5.96 5.05
C MET A 205 -11.64 -7.48 5.13
N PHE A 206 -12.63 -8.23 5.62
CA PHE A 206 -12.54 -9.67 5.75
C PHE A 206 -12.38 -10.38 4.39
N PHE A 207 -13.26 -10.08 3.43
CA PHE A 207 -13.20 -10.72 2.11
C PHE A 207 -11.95 -10.30 1.31
N SER A 208 -11.52 -9.05 1.44
CA SER A 208 -10.30 -8.58 0.78
C SER A 208 -9.06 -9.25 1.35
N ALA A 209 -8.97 -9.46 2.67
CA ALA A 209 -7.83 -10.15 3.27
C ALA A 209 -7.68 -11.57 2.72
N LEU A 210 -8.78 -12.32 2.63
CA LEU A 210 -8.78 -13.67 2.03
C LEU A 210 -8.44 -13.62 0.53
N ALA A 211 -9.06 -12.71 -0.22
CA ALA A 211 -8.84 -12.58 -1.66
C ALA A 211 -7.38 -12.23 -1.98
N VAL A 212 -6.77 -11.28 -1.26
CA VAL A 212 -5.37 -10.87 -1.43
C VAL A 212 -4.43 -12.06 -1.17
N MET A 213 -4.65 -12.80 -0.08
CA MET A 213 -3.84 -13.98 0.23
C MET A 213 -3.90 -15.02 -0.91
N LEU A 214 -5.09 -15.29 -1.46
CA LEU A 214 -5.26 -16.23 -2.58
C LEU A 214 -4.59 -15.71 -3.85
N VAL A 215 -4.80 -14.44 -4.19
CA VAL A 215 -4.20 -13.80 -5.37
C VAL A 215 -2.67 -13.81 -5.30
N TYR A 216 -2.09 -13.73 -4.12
CA TYR A 216 -0.64 -13.78 -3.94
C TYR A 216 -0.10 -15.22 -3.98
N MET A 217 -0.71 -16.14 -3.26
CA MET A 217 -0.19 -17.49 -3.13
C MET A 217 -0.41 -18.36 -4.37
N LEU A 218 -1.55 -18.27 -5.03
CA LEU A 218 -1.89 -19.16 -6.14
C LEU A 218 -0.90 -19.09 -7.32
N PRO A 219 -0.49 -17.90 -7.82
CA PRO A 219 0.52 -17.84 -8.87
C PRO A 219 1.87 -18.42 -8.46
N LEU A 220 2.31 -18.18 -7.20
CA LEU A 220 3.57 -18.74 -6.70
C LEU A 220 3.54 -20.26 -6.67
N VAL A 221 2.46 -20.83 -6.13
CA VAL A 221 2.28 -22.29 -6.10
C VAL A 221 2.27 -22.86 -7.52
N ALA A 222 1.59 -22.20 -8.45
CA ALA A 222 1.48 -22.66 -9.83
C ALA A 222 2.85 -22.71 -10.52
N VAL A 223 3.64 -21.65 -10.44
CA VAL A 223 4.97 -21.60 -11.09
C VAL A 223 5.98 -22.54 -10.41
N TRP A 224 5.88 -22.72 -9.09
CA TRP A 224 6.69 -23.68 -8.36
C TRP A 224 6.36 -25.11 -8.76
N ALA A 225 5.06 -25.43 -8.87
CA ALA A 225 4.58 -26.78 -9.22
C ALA A 225 4.98 -27.25 -10.63
N VAL A 226 5.20 -26.30 -11.55
CA VAL A 226 5.68 -26.58 -12.91
C VAL A 226 7.21 -26.50 -13.07
N GLY A 227 7.95 -26.31 -11.96
CA GLY A 227 9.41 -26.44 -11.92
C GLY A 227 10.17 -25.21 -12.42
N ILE A 228 9.60 -24.00 -12.39
CA ILE A 228 10.36 -22.79 -12.74
C ILE A 228 11.35 -22.46 -11.61
N PRO A 229 12.67 -22.25 -11.91
CA PRO A 229 13.66 -22.00 -10.86
C PRO A 229 13.48 -20.66 -10.16
N ALA A 230 13.55 -20.63 -8.81
CA ALA A 230 13.45 -19.41 -8.00
C ALA A 230 14.52 -18.36 -8.37
N ALA A 231 15.71 -18.78 -8.78
CA ALA A 231 16.79 -17.88 -9.20
C ALA A 231 16.47 -17.01 -10.44
N ARG A 232 15.39 -17.29 -11.16
CA ARG A 232 14.91 -16.46 -12.27
C ARG A 232 14.01 -15.33 -11.84
N PHE A 233 13.62 -15.28 -10.56
CA PHE A 233 12.66 -14.31 -10.07
C PHE A 233 13.37 -13.04 -9.57
N SER A 234 13.03 -11.94 -10.19
CA SER A 234 13.33 -10.55 -9.85
C SER A 234 12.18 -9.70 -10.38
N THR A 235 12.10 -8.43 -10.01
CA THR A 235 11.02 -7.54 -10.45
C THR A 235 10.71 -7.68 -11.96
N GLY A 236 9.49 -8.01 -12.30
CA GLY A 236 9.01 -8.22 -13.68
C GLY A 236 9.19 -9.65 -14.20
N ALA A 237 9.71 -10.60 -13.41
CA ALA A 237 9.95 -11.99 -13.83
C ALA A 237 8.67 -12.80 -14.08
N TRP A 238 7.50 -12.30 -13.73
CA TRP A 238 6.23 -12.91 -14.17
C TRP A 238 6.14 -13.00 -15.69
N ALA A 239 6.71 -12.04 -16.42
CA ALA A 239 6.79 -12.09 -17.87
C ALA A 239 7.62 -13.27 -18.37
N ASP A 240 8.76 -13.53 -17.72
CA ASP A 240 9.63 -14.66 -18.06
C ASP A 240 8.95 -15.99 -17.74
N ALA A 241 8.30 -16.11 -16.58
CA ALA A 241 7.52 -17.27 -16.19
C ALA A 241 6.36 -17.54 -17.18
N ALA A 242 5.64 -16.49 -17.57
CA ALA A 242 4.56 -16.57 -18.55
C ALA A 242 5.07 -17.02 -19.94
N SER A 243 6.24 -16.50 -20.37
CA SER A 243 6.88 -16.91 -21.60
C SER A 243 7.23 -18.38 -21.63
N LEU A 244 7.79 -18.90 -20.53
CA LEU A 244 8.10 -20.32 -20.38
C LEU A 244 6.87 -21.22 -20.36
N LEU A 245 5.75 -20.73 -19.85
CA LEU A 245 4.50 -21.50 -19.75
C LEU A 245 3.69 -21.53 -21.03
N ALA A 246 3.52 -20.39 -21.68
CA ALA A 246 2.60 -20.28 -22.83
C ALA A 246 3.15 -19.42 -23.99
N GLY A 247 4.42 -19.01 -23.93
CA GLY A 247 5.06 -18.24 -24.99
C GLY A 247 4.93 -16.73 -24.84
N SER A 248 5.45 -16.01 -25.82
CA SER A 248 5.61 -14.55 -25.81
C SER A 248 4.31 -13.76 -25.69
N TRP A 249 3.20 -14.31 -26.18
CA TRP A 249 1.90 -13.64 -26.09
C TRP A 249 1.43 -13.47 -24.63
N LEU A 250 1.63 -14.51 -23.77
CA LEU A 250 1.26 -14.42 -22.37
C LEU A 250 2.25 -13.51 -21.61
N ALA A 251 3.54 -13.56 -21.97
CA ALA A 251 4.54 -12.63 -21.43
C ALA A 251 4.14 -11.17 -21.71
N LEU A 252 3.76 -10.84 -22.94
CA LEU A 252 3.27 -9.50 -23.32
C LEU A 252 2.01 -9.13 -22.54
N ALA A 253 1.05 -10.07 -22.39
CA ALA A 253 -0.17 -9.83 -21.63
C ALA A 253 0.15 -9.53 -20.15
N VAL A 254 1.07 -10.26 -19.53
CA VAL A 254 1.54 -10.01 -18.14
C VAL A 254 2.22 -8.65 -18.01
N VAL A 255 3.09 -8.27 -18.96
CA VAL A 255 3.77 -6.97 -18.95
C VAL A 255 2.76 -5.82 -19.04
N LEU A 256 1.83 -5.88 -19.99
CA LEU A 256 0.81 -4.84 -20.15
C LEU A 256 -0.13 -4.78 -18.94
N ALA A 257 -0.52 -5.94 -18.41
CA ALA A 257 -1.37 -6.02 -17.22
C ALA A 257 -0.68 -5.50 -15.96
N GLY A 258 0.61 -5.82 -15.72
CA GLY A 258 1.39 -5.29 -14.62
C GLY A 258 1.61 -3.77 -14.72
N SER A 259 1.81 -3.27 -15.94
CA SER A 259 1.85 -1.83 -16.17
C SER A 259 0.51 -1.17 -15.81
N LEU A 260 -0.61 -1.75 -16.26
CA LEU A 260 -1.96 -1.25 -15.94
C LEU A 260 -2.31 -1.37 -14.46
N ASP A 261 -1.77 -2.37 -13.77
CA ASP A 261 -1.92 -2.53 -12.32
C ASP A 261 -1.32 -1.35 -11.55
N GLY A 262 -0.09 -0.96 -11.89
CA GLY A 262 0.56 0.21 -11.32
C GLY A 262 -0.27 1.49 -11.53
N LEU A 263 -0.83 1.71 -12.74
CA LEU A 263 -1.72 2.84 -13.00
C LEU A 263 -3.02 2.74 -12.18
N GLY A 264 -3.62 1.56 -12.09
CA GLY A 264 -4.88 1.33 -11.39
C GLY A 264 -4.76 1.56 -9.89
N THR A 265 -3.70 1.04 -9.27
CA THR A 265 -3.42 1.20 -7.84
C THR A 265 -3.09 2.66 -7.52
N PHE A 266 -2.21 3.31 -8.30
CA PHE A 266 -1.93 4.73 -8.17
C PHE A 266 -3.22 5.57 -8.26
N ASN A 267 -4.10 5.28 -9.24
CA ASN A 267 -5.37 6.00 -9.40
C ASN A 267 -6.31 5.81 -8.20
N ALA A 268 -6.41 4.59 -7.66
CA ALA A 268 -7.25 4.29 -6.50
C ALA A 268 -6.73 4.96 -5.22
N LEU A 269 -5.40 4.91 -4.98
CA LEU A 269 -4.78 5.55 -3.83
C LEU A 269 -4.79 7.09 -3.92
N THR A 270 -4.70 7.66 -5.12
CA THR A 270 -4.90 9.10 -5.31
C THR A 270 -6.25 9.55 -4.78
N LEU A 271 -7.32 8.76 -4.97
CA LEU A 271 -8.64 9.08 -4.44
C LEU A 271 -8.62 9.17 -2.92
N THR A 272 -8.03 8.19 -2.24
CA THR A 272 -8.05 8.09 -0.78
C THR A 272 -7.10 9.07 -0.11
N LEU A 273 -5.83 9.08 -0.51
CA LEU A 273 -4.78 9.87 0.12
C LEU A 273 -4.99 11.38 -0.01
N THR A 274 -5.64 11.85 -1.06
CA THR A 274 -5.92 13.28 -1.24
C THR A 274 -7.06 13.82 -0.38
N ARG A 275 -7.85 12.94 0.28
CA ARG A 275 -8.84 13.34 1.28
C ARG A 275 -8.20 13.70 2.62
N LEU A 276 -7.03 13.15 2.91
CA LEU A 276 -6.32 13.41 4.17
C LEU A 276 -5.93 14.89 4.35
N PRO A 277 -5.18 15.55 3.42
CA PRO A 277 -4.86 16.96 3.59
C PRO A 277 -6.10 17.88 3.53
N TYR A 278 -7.17 17.44 2.85
CA TYR A 278 -8.45 18.11 2.88
C TYR A 278 -9.05 18.09 4.30
N ALA A 279 -9.14 16.91 4.95
CA ALA A 279 -9.69 16.78 6.31
C ALA A 279 -8.84 17.56 7.33
N MET A 280 -7.52 17.51 7.24
CA MET A 280 -6.63 18.30 8.10
C MET A 280 -6.82 19.81 7.91
N ALA A 281 -7.10 20.27 6.69
CA ALA A 281 -7.40 21.68 6.41
C ALA A 281 -8.79 22.08 6.91
N GLU A 282 -9.79 21.20 6.90
CA GLU A 282 -11.10 21.42 7.53
C GLU A 282 -10.95 21.71 9.02
N ASP A 283 -10.06 21.02 9.69
CA ASP A 283 -9.70 21.21 11.10
C ASP A 283 -8.80 22.44 11.35
N GLY A 284 -8.44 23.18 10.30
CA GLY A 284 -7.57 24.36 10.39
C GLY A 284 -6.09 24.02 10.62
N LEU A 285 -5.68 22.76 10.54
CA LEU A 285 -4.31 22.30 10.76
C LEU A 285 -3.42 22.39 9.51
N LEU A 286 -4.03 22.60 8.34
CA LEU A 286 -3.36 22.89 7.08
C LEU A 286 -3.98 24.13 6.39
N PRO A 287 -3.32 24.71 5.38
CA PRO A 287 -3.81 25.91 4.70
C PRO A 287 -5.23 25.74 4.13
N ARG A 288 -6.10 26.72 4.36
CA ARG A 288 -7.51 26.72 3.93
C ARG A 288 -7.73 26.48 2.44
N ILE A 289 -6.73 26.77 1.60
CA ILE A 289 -6.81 26.57 0.15
C ILE A 289 -7.02 25.08 -0.21
N LEU A 290 -6.52 24.15 0.60
CA LEU A 290 -6.68 22.69 0.41
C LEU A 290 -8.14 22.22 0.53
N ARG A 291 -9.02 23.05 1.13
CA ARG A 291 -10.48 22.78 1.24
C ARG A 291 -11.24 23.04 -0.05
N ARG A 292 -10.62 23.67 -1.07
CA ARG A 292 -11.31 24.02 -2.30
C ARG A 292 -11.72 22.77 -3.07
N ARG A 293 -13.04 22.62 -3.26
CA ARG A 293 -13.64 21.55 -4.07
C ARG A 293 -14.03 22.09 -5.45
N ASN A 294 -13.96 21.23 -6.47
CA ASN A 294 -14.50 21.52 -7.80
C ASN A 294 -16.02 21.26 -7.83
N ALA A 295 -16.66 21.52 -8.98
CA ALA A 295 -18.12 21.30 -9.18
C ALA A 295 -18.56 19.84 -8.96
N ARG A 296 -17.64 18.88 -8.89
CA ARG A 296 -17.88 17.44 -8.63
C ARG A 296 -17.58 17.04 -7.20
N GLY A 297 -17.32 17.99 -6.30
CA GLY A 297 -17.01 17.74 -4.89
C GLY A 297 -15.57 17.29 -4.62
N VAL A 298 -14.70 17.24 -5.63
CA VAL A 298 -13.31 16.78 -5.46
C VAL A 298 -12.44 17.89 -4.88
N PRO A 299 -11.63 17.66 -3.84
CA PRO A 299 -10.67 18.62 -3.29
C PRO A 299 -9.47 18.80 -4.25
N TRP A 300 -9.69 19.50 -5.35
CA TRP A 300 -8.75 19.58 -6.47
C TRP A 300 -7.38 20.16 -6.12
N VAL A 301 -7.33 21.10 -5.16
CA VAL A 301 -6.04 21.67 -4.70
C VAL A 301 -5.23 20.61 -3.94
N SER A 302 -5.88 19.85 -3.05
CA SER A 302 -5.23 18.71 -2.36
C SER A 302 -4.72 17.68 -3.35
N VAL A 303 -5.51 17.35 -4.38
CA VAL A 303 -5.09 16.42 -5.46
C VAL A 303 -3.83 16.93 -6.17
N LEU A 304 -3.78 18.21 -6.56
CA LEU A 304 -2.62 18.77 -7.26
C LEU A 304 -1.39 18.86 -6.37
N VAL A 305 -1.55 19.27 -5.10
CA VAL A 305 -0.43 19.35 -4.15
C VAL A 305 0.16 17.97 -3.89
N CYS A 306 -0.67 16.96 -3.60
CA CYS A 306 -0.21 15.60 -3.41
C CYS A 306 0.51 15.07 -4.67
N ALA A 307 -0.08 15.22 -5.86
CA ALA A 307 0.54 14.79 -7.11
C ALA A 307 1.91 15.43 -7.34
N THR A 308 2.07 16.71 -7.00
CA THR A 308 3.36 17.41 -7.10
C THR A 308 4.38 16.81 -6.12
N CYS A 309 3.97 16.58 -4.86
CA CYS A 309 4.84 15.96 -3.85
C CYS A 309 5.27 14.53 -4.27
N TRP A 310 4.35 13.72 -4.77
CA TRP A 310 4.65 12.36 -5.25
C TRP A 310 5.63 12.33 -6.42
N ALA A 311 5.53 13.34 -7.31
CA ALA A 311 6.45 13.45 -8.44
C ALA A 311 7.91 13.68 -8.02
N LEU A 312 8.18 14.23 -6.83
CA LEU A 312 9.53 14.46 -6.31
C LEU A 312 10.29 13.16 -6.01
N ALA A 313 9.60 12.10 -5.62
CA ALA A 313 10.19 10.81 -5.27
C ALA A 313 10.40 9.87 -6.48
N LEU A 314 9.96 10.24 -7.69
CA LEU A 314 10.03 9.39 -8.90
C LEU A 314 11.45 9.02 -9.35
N THR A 315 12.47 9.67 -8.81
CA THR A 315 13.89 9.41 -9.12
C THR A 315 14.52 8.34 -8.23
N LEU A 316 13.84 7.95 -7.13
CA LEU A 316 14.33 6.94 -6.22
C LEU A 316 14.13 5.52 -6.78
N THR A 317 14.94 4.58 -6.29
CA THR A 317 14.82 3.16 -6.64
C THR A 317 13.66 2.50 -5.89
N PHE A 318 13.17 1.39 -6.40
CA PHE A 318 12.05 0.63 -5.83
C PHE A 318 12.31 0.24 -4.36
N GLU A 319 13.49 -0.28 -4.06
CA GLU A 319 13.87 -0.74 -2.71
C GLU A 319 13.91 0.43 -1.72
N ARG A 320 14.50 1.57 -2.12
CA ARG A 320 14.56 2.78 -1.27
C ARG A 320 13.19 3.35 -0.97
N LEU A 321 12.29 3.34 -1.96
CA LEU A 321 10.92 3.79 -1.78
C LEU A 321 10.21 2.95 -0.70
N ILE A 322 10.30 1.61 -0.79
CA ILE A 322 9.70 0.69 0.18
C ILE A 322 10.28 0.90 1.58
N SER A 323 11.60 1.02 1.71
CA SER A 323 12.24 1.14 3.02
C SER A 323 11.81 2.39 3.77
N ILE A 324 11.73 3.55 3.08
CA ILE A 324 11.31 4.81 3.72
C ILE A 324 9.81 4.77 4.04
N ASP A 325 9.02 4.30 3.09
CA ASP A 325 7.57 4.18 3.25
C ASP A 325 7.22 3.30 4.45
N LEU A 326 7.82 2.11 4.57
CA LEU A 326 7.56 1.18 5.65
C LEU A 326 7.84 1.78 7.04
N VAL A 327 8.86 2.64 7.17
CA VAL A 327 9.19 3.32 8.43
C VAL A 327 8.13 4.36 8.80
N LEU A 328 7.75 5.22 7.85
CA LEU A 328 6.80 6.31 8.09
C LEU A 328 5.38 5.77 8.27
N TYR A 329 4.94 4.90 7.38
CA TYR A 329 3.64 4.22 7.48
C TYR A 329 3.53 3.38 8.75
N GLY A 330 4.59 2.64 9.10
CA GLY A 330 4.61 1.85 10.33
C GLY A 330 4.40 2.70 11.58
N ALA A 331 5.05 3.88 11.65
CA ALA A 331 4.86 4.80 12.77
C ALA A 331 3.42 5.36 12.83
N ALA A 332 2.81 5.69 11.69
CA ALA A 332 1.42 6.11 11.60
C ALA A 332 0.47 4.99 12.06
N LEU A 333 0.64 3.78 11.56
CA LEU A 333 -0.18 2.61 11.91
C LEU A 333 -0.15 2.30 13.43
N LEU A 334 0.99 2.49 14.09
CA LEU A 334 1.07 2.34 15.56
C LEU A 334 0.21 3.37 16.31
N LEU A 335 0.08 4.59 15.80
CA LEU A 335 -0.83 5.60 16.36
C LEU A 335 -2.29 5.20 16.19
N GLU A 336 -2.65 4.53 15.10
CA GLU A 336 -4.01 4.02 14.88
C GLU A 336 -4.36 2.90 15.88
N PHE A 337 -3.46 1.95 16.12
CA PHE A 337 -3.66 0.94 17.17
C PHE A 337 -3.75 1.56 18.56
N ALA A 338 -2.92 2.57 18.85
CA ALA A 338 -3.01 3.32 20.10
C ALA A 338 -4.38 4.04 20.22
N ALA A 339 -4.89 4.61 19.12
CA ALA A 339 -6.21 5.23 19.10
C ALA A 339 -7.34 4.21 19.31
N LEU A 340 -7.26 3.01 18.72
CA LEU A 340 -8.21 1.92 18.97
C LEU A 340 -8.31 1.61 20.48
N ILE A 341 -7.15 1.45 21.14
CA ILE A 341 -7.07 1.15 22.57
C ILE A 341 -7.62 2.33 23.39
N ALA A 342 -7.18 3.56 23.08
CA ALA A 342 -7.62 4.76 23.77
C ALA A 342 -9.13 4.99 23.66
N LEU A 343 -9.71 4.80 22.47
CA LEU A 343 -11.16 4.94 22.24
C LEU A 343 -11.96 3.85 22.96
N ARG A 344 -11.42 2.65 23.10
CA ARG A 344 -12.10 1.60 23.91
C ARG A 344 -12.12 1.91 25.40
N VAL A 345 -11.10 2.60 25.91
CA VAL A 345 -11.01 3.00 27.32
C VAL A 345 -11.79 4.28 27.58
N ARG A 346 -11.64 5.30 26.74
CA ARG A 346 -12.24 6.62 26.97
C ARG A 346 -13.70 6.71 26.55
N GLU A 347 -14.08 5.96 25.50
CA GLU A 347 -15.44 5.93 24.95
C GLU A 347 -16.02 4.51 24.94
N PRO A 348 -16.22 3.86 26.11
CA PRO A 348 -16.69 2.49 26.18
C PRO A 348 -18.09 2.31 25.59
N ASN A 349 -18.92 3.36 25.60
CA ASN A 349 -20.29 3.40 25.09
C ASN A 349 -20.39 3.81 23.60
N LEU A 350 -19.27 4.08 22.93
CA LEU A 350 -19.27 4.35 21.50
C LEU A 350 -19.94 3.19 20.76
N HIS A 351 -20.94 3.52 19.92
CA HIS A 351 -21.59 2.51 19.09
C HIS A 351 -20.61 1.93 18.07
N ARG A 352 -20.37 0.62 18.16
CA ARG A 352 -19.45 -0.12 17.27
C ARG A 352 -20.24 -1.22 16.57
N PRO A 353 -20.70 -0.99 15.32
CA PRO A 353 -21.43 -2.01 14.55
C PRO A 353 -20.63 -3.29 14.37
N PHE A 354 -19.31 -3.17 14.21
CA PHE A 354 -18.36 -4.26 14.31
C PHE A 354 -17.41 -4.00 15.49
N ARG A 355 -17.15 -5.03 16.27
CA ARG A 355 -16.24 -4.98 17.41
C ARG A 355 -15.31 -6.19 17.41
N ILE A 356 -14.01 -5.96 17.55
CA ILE A 356 -13.02 -7.05 17.66
C ILE A 356 -13.40 -7.93 18.86
N PRO A 357 -13.60 -9.25 18.64
CA PRO A 357 -13.94 -10.18 19.74
C PRO A 357 -12.83 -10.24 20.79
N GLY A 358 -13.18 -10.46 22.07
CA GLY A 358 -12.21 -10.54 23.19
C GLY A 358 -11.91 -9.21 23.89
N GLY A 359 -12.65 -8.15 23.57
CA GLY A 359 -12.61 -6.89 24.33
C GLY A 359 -11.29 -6.12 24.21
N LEU A 360 -10.91 -5.41 25.27
CA LEU A 360 -9.71 -4.57 25.30
C LEU A 360 -8.42 -5.38 25.13
N VAL A 361 -8.36 -6.56 25.77
CA VAL A 361 -7.17 -7.43 25.69
C VAL A 361 -6.90 -7.85 24.25
N ALA A 362 -7.93 -8.29 23.53
CA ALA A 362 -7.77 -8.66 22.13
C ALA A 362 -7.31 -7.49 21.25
N SER A 363 -7.77 -6.26 21.52
CA SER A 363 -7.32 -5.07 20.79
C SER A 363 -5.84 -4.76 21.02
N ILE A 364 -5.36 -4.96 22.26
CA ILE A 364 -3.93 -4.81 22.57
C ILE A 364 -3.12 -5.90 21.86
N VAL A 365 -3.56 -7.16 21.93
CA VAL A 365 -2.90 -8.28 21.26
C VAL A 365 -2.83 -8.08 19.75
N CYS A 366 -3.89 -7.55 19.14
CA CYS A 366 -3.90 -7.19 17.71
C CYS A 366 -2.79 -6.19 17.33
N GLY A 367 -2.46 -5.25 18.22
CA GLY A 367 -1.38 -4.27 17.97
C GLY A 367 0.04 -4.85 18.10
N ILE A 368 0.23 -5.97 18.83
CA ILE A 368 1.56 -6.53 19.10
C ILE A 368 2.23 -7.05 17.81
N GLY A 369 1.48 -7.75 16.95
CA GLY A 369 2.00 -8.30 15.71
C GLY A 369 2.57 -7.23 14.77
N PRO A 370 1.77 -6.21 14.38
CA PRO A 370 2.26 -5.09 13.58
C PRO A 370 3.43 -4.36 14.24
N ALA A 371 3.37 -4.10 15.56
CA ALA A 371 4.46 -3.44 16.28
C ALA A 371 5.78 -4.23 16.20
N ALA A 372 5.74 -5.54 16.41
CA ALA A 372 6.91 -6.41 16.33
C ALA A 372 7.50 -6.43 14.91
N LEU A 373 6.65 -6.50 13.88
CA LEU A 373 7.06 -6.51 12.49
C LEU A 373 7.64 -5.15 12.05
N ILE A 374 7.08 -4.02 12.54
CA ILE A 374 7.63 -2.69 12.30
C ILE A 374 9.01 -2.57 12.96
N LEU A 375 9.16 -2.97 14.22
CA LEU A 375 10.45 -2.94 14.91
C LEU A 375 11.50 -3.80 14.20
N PHE A 376 11.11 -4.96 13.68
CA PHE A 376 11.98 -5.79 12.87
C PHE A 376 12.39 -5.10 11.57
N ALA A 377 11.45 -4.48 10.86
CA ALA A 377 11.70 -3.74 9.63
C ALA A 377 12.65 -2.56 9.88
N LEU A 378 12.43 -1.79 10.95
CA LEU A 378 13.32 -0.71 11.38
C LEU A 378 14.73 -1.22 11.67
N TYR A 379 14.86 -2.35 12.37
CA TYR A 379 16.16 -2.94 12.67
C TYR A 379 16.92 -3.31 11.39
N ASN A 380 16.26 -3.85 10.38
CA ASN A 380 16.88 -4.23 9.12
C ASN A 380 17.18 -3.04 8.20
N ALA A 381 16.35 -1.99 8.22
CA ALA A 381 16.57 -0.77 7.44
C ALA A 381 17.70 0.12 7.97
N ARG A 382 18.34 -0.22 9.10
CA ARG A 382 19.40 0.60 9.73
C ARG A 382 20.64 0.79 8.85
N ASP A 383 20.94 -0.20 8.00
CA ASP A 383 22.13 -0.20 7.14
C ASP A 383 21.84 0.41 5.75
N GLU A 384 20.60 0.76 5.46
CA GLU A 384 20.19 1.39 4.22
C GLU A 384 20.44 2.91 4.25
N HIS A 385 20.77 3.48 3.06
CA HIS A 385 21.11 4.89 2.92
C HIS A 385 20.30 5.57 1.82
N VAL A 386 19.88 6.82 2.10
CA VAL A 386 19.30 7.75 1.15
C VAL A 386 20.30 8.87 0.89
N GLY A 387 21.05 8.77 -0.20
CA GLY A 387 22.22 9.63 -0.41
C GLY A 387 23.26 9.42 0.71
N PRO A 388 23.74 10.49 1.37
CA PRO A 388 24.70 10.39 2.47
C PRO A 388 24.09 10.04 3.83
N LEU A 389 22.75 10.00 3.96
CA LEU A 389 22.06 9.81 5.23
C LEU A 389 21.55 8.37 5.39
N PRO A 390 21.65 7.76 6.59
CA PRO A 390 20.92 6.53 6.91
C PRO A 390 19.41 6.72 6.68
N ALA A 391 18.76 5.73 6.07
CA ALA A 391 17.33 5.81 5.72
C ALA A 391 16.44 6.07 6.96
N LEU A 392 16.77 5.45 8.10
CA LEU A 392 16.07 5.68 9.38
C LEU A 392 16.22 7.12 9.86
N PHE A 393 17.42 7.69 9.75
CA PHE A 393 17.65 9.09 10.15
C PHE A 393 16.91 10.05 9.23
N PHE A 394 16.87 9.77 7.93
CA PHE A 394 16.09 10.53 6.96
C PHE A 394 14.60 10.49 7.28
N ALA A 395 14.04 9.31 7.56
CA ALA A 395 12.64 9.16 7.96
C ALA A 395 12.34 9.86 9.30
N PHE A 396 13.27 9.78 10.27
CA PHE A 396 13.17 10.52 11.54
C PHE A 396 13.14 12.03 11.34
N LEU A 397 14.00 12.57 10.47
CA LEU A 397 14.00 14.01 10.15
C LEU A 397 12.63 14.44 9.58
N ILE A 398 12.05 13.64 8.67
CA ILE A 398 10.72 13.91 8.12
C ILE A 398 9.68 13.87 9.24
N ALA A 399 9.69 12.85 10.09
CA ALA A 399 8.76 12.73 11.20
C ALA A 399 8.85 13.92 12.17
N ALA A 400 10.07 14.37 12.46
CA ALA A 400 10.35 15.50 13.36
C ALA A 400 9.86 16.86 12.81
N THR A 401 9.64 16.99 11.51
CA THR A 401 9.03 18.21 10.94
C THR A 401 7.56 18.37 11.35
N GLY A 402 6.85 17.27 11.61
CA GLY A 402 5.43 17.29 12.02
C GLY A 402 5.17 18.13 13.27
N PRO A 403 5.83 17.85 14.43
CA PRO A 403 5.71 18.68 15.63
C PRO A 403 6.02 20.16 15.40
N LEU A 404 7.04 20.46 14.59
CA LEU A 404 7.43 21.83 14.28
C LEU A 404 6.34 22.57 13.50
N ILE A 405 5.78 21.94 12.48
CA ILE A 405 4.68 22.50 11.68
C ILE A 405 3.44 22.67 12.54
N TYR A 406 3.09 21.68 13.38
CA TYR A 406 1.94 21.78 14.29
C TYR A 406 2.07 22.97 15.24
N LEU A 407 3.25 23.16 15.84
CA LEU A 407 3.52 24.30 16.72
C LEU A 407 3.39 25.63 15.96
N GLY A 408 3.96 25.72 14.76
CA GLY A 408 3.83 26.89 13.89
C GLY A 408 2.37 27.24 13.57
N VAL A 409 1.57 26.26 13.20
CA VAL A 409 0.12 26.45 12.93
C VAL A 409 -0.61 26.95 14.18
N ARG A 410 -0.33 26.38 15.35
CA ARG A 410 -0.95 26.78 16.60
C ARG A 410 -0.57 28.20 17.03
N LEU A 411 0.67 28.63 16.81
CA LEU A 411 1.11 30.00 17.08
C LEU A 411 0.39 31.01 16.19
N VAL A 412 0.26 30.70 14.90
CA VAL A 412 -0.48 31.57 13.97
C VAL A 412 -1.96 31.66 14.35
N GLN A 413 -2.60 30.57 14.73
CA GLN A 413 -4.00 30.59 15.19
C GLN A 413 -4.18 31.47 16.42
N ARG A 414 -3.32 31.35 17.44
CA ARG A 414 -3.37 32.18 18.65
C ARG A 414 -3.13 33.68 18.42
N SER A 415 -2.46 34.04 17.33
CA SER A 415 -2.24 35.44 16.99
C SER A 415 -3.42 36.06 16.24
N GLN A 416 -4.41 35.27 15.82
CA GLN A 416 -5.62 35.72 15.12
C GLN A 416 -6.86 35.76 16.03
N ASP A 417 -6.81 35.09 17.19
CA ASP A 417 -7.76 35.19 18.29
C ASP A 417 -7.37 36.34 19.25
#